data_9357c9473012018d34de72ab32cd839a
#
_entry.id   9357c9473012018d34de72ab32cd839a
#
_cell.length_a   1.000
_cell.length_b   1.000
_cell.length_c   1.000
_cell.angle_alpha   90.00
_cell.angle_beta   90.00
_cell.angle_gamma   90.00
#
_symmetry.space_group_name_H-M   'P 1'
#
loop_
_entity.id
_entity.type
_entity.pdbx_description
1 polymer ?
#
loop_
_entity_poly.entity_id
_entity_poly.type
_entity_poly.pdbx_seq_one_letter_code
_entity_poly.pdbx_strand_id
1 'polypeptide(L)'
;MKKLATLLALTTAIASPAAAQEITEFNIGLLGGENVQDRLASNECFRAYAEEALGVPVRLFTPADYNGVIQGMLGGTIDLAWLGASSYAAIHIADPEAASPVLVKTNLDGSFNYFSIGFARADSGITSLDDMQGKTFAFADVNSTSGYLVPLVELPTQGYPMVEGEYFGKVVFSGGHEQSIIGVSNGDFDAAVAWADGQGDWADGYNSGAFRRAADSGIVDMNDLVEIWRSSPIPEGPITLRNALPQDVKDTIVELLANLHATDPECAYGVAAGETAGFLPISHEAYETIIAVRRSQMN
;
A
#
# COMPACT_ATOMS: atom_id res chain seq x y z
N MET A 1 -39.08 -69.97 20.18
CA MET A 1 -38.91 -68.83 19.28
C MET A 1 -38.61 -67.61 20.09
N LYS A 2 -37.31 -67.26 20.23
CA LYS A 2 -36.85 -66.08 21.02
C LYS A 2 -36.65 -64.90 20.07
N LYS A 3 -37.42 -63.83 20.24
CA LYS A 3 -37.24 -62.58 19.47
C LYS A 3 -36.14 -61.75 20.12
N LEU A 4 -35.06 -61.52 19.38
CA LEU A 4 -33.97 -60.62 19.77
C LEU A 4 -34.42 -59.22 19.35
N ALA A 5 -34.53 -58.30 20.32
CA ALA A 5 -34.77 -56.87 20.05
C ALA A 5 -33.40 -56.17 20.04
N THR A 6 -33.04 -55.66 18.85
CA THR A 6 -31.82 -54.84 18.65
C THR A 6 -32.12 -53.40 19.04
N LEU A 7 -31.49 -52.93 20.13
CA LEU A 7 -31.57 -51.53 20.56
C LEU A 7 -30.54 -50.71 19.75
N LEU A 8 -31.05 -49.79 18.88
CA LEU A 8 -30.23 -48.86 18.13
C LEU A 8 -29.96 -47.67 19.03
N ALA A 9 -28.73 -47.52 19.52
CA ALA A 9 -28.29 -46.35 20.31
C ALA A 9 -27.97 -45.20 19.34
N LEU A 10 -28.80 -44.15 19.33
CA LEU A 10 -28.57 -42.92 18.61
C LEU A 10 -27.56 -42.08 19.41
N THR A 11 -26.30 -42.04 18.95
CA THR A 11 -25.30 -41.12 19.47
C THR A 11 -25.48 -39.73 18.87
N THR A 12 -26.07 -38.80 19.61
CA THR A 12 -26.09 -37.39 19.28
C THR A 12 -24.70 -36.83 19.50
N ALA A 13 -23.97 -36.53 18.40
CA ALA A 13 -22.75 -35.74 18.45
C ALA A 13 -23.13 -34.31 18.84
N ILE A 14 -22.78 -33.90 20.06
CA ILE A 14 -22.85 -32.51 20.49
C ILE A 14 -21.68 -31.82 19.83
N ALA A 15 -21.95 -31.01 18.76
CA ALA A 15 -20.97 -30.09 18.20
C ALA A 15 -20.70 -29.03 19.30
N SER A 16 -19.53 -29.09 19.93
CA SER A 16 -19.04 -27.97 20.75
C SER A 16 -18.96 -26.74 19.84
N PRO A 17 -19.47 -25.56 20.28
CA PRO A 17 -19.18 -24.33 19.57
C PRO A 17 -17.65 -24.17 19.54
N ALA A 18 -17.07 -23.97 18.37
CA ALA A 18 -15.68 -23.56 18.25
C ALA A 18 -15.54 -22.27 19.08
N ALA A 19 -14.75 -22.31 20.14
CA ALA A 19 -14.42 -21.10 20.88
C ALA A 19 -13.81 -20.12 19.89
N ALA A 20 -14.38 -18.93 19.77
CA ALA A 20 -13.78 -17.85 19.00
C ALA A 20 -12.35 -17.69 19.52
N GLN A 21 -11.38 -17.70 18.63
CA GLN A 21 -9.98 -17.56 18.99
C GLN A 21 -9.80 -16.11 19.45
N GLU A 22 -9.69 -15.87 20.76
CA GLU A 22 -9.43 -14.54 21.30
C GLU A 22 -8.03 -14.10 20.88
N ILE A 23 -7.92 -12.88 20.33
CA ILE A 23 -6.63 -12.25 20.07
C ILE A 23 -6.06 -11.71 21.38
N THR A 24 -4.75 -11.76 21.55
CA THR A 24 -4.05 -11.19 22.72
C THR A 24 -3.31 -9.89 22.40
N GLU A 25 -3.13 -9.58 21.12
CA GLU A 25 -2.57 -8.36 20.58
C GLU A 25 -3.06 -8.20 19.14
N PHE A 26 -2.94 -6.98 18.60
CA PHE A 26 -3.25 -6.69 17.18
C PHE A 26 -2.09 -5.88 16.57
N ASN A 27 -1.63 -6.30 15.42
CA ASN A 27 -0.39 -5.80 14.82
C ASN A 27 -0.65 -5.14 13.46
N ILE A 28 -0.29 -3.86 13.34
CA ILE A 28 -0.47 -3.04 12.13
C ILE A 28 0.89 -2.90 11.43
N GLY A 29 0.97 -3.33 10.18
CA GLY A 29 2.15 -3.19 9.33
C GLY A 29 2.12 -1.90 8.52
N LEU A 30 3.17 -1.11 8.61
CA LEU A 30 3.39 0.09 7.81
C LEU A 30 4.49 -0.20 6.77
N LEU A 31 4.21 0.03 5.49
CA LEU A 31 5.17 -0.24 4.41
C LEU A 31 6.48 0.54 4.64
N GLY A 32 7.62 -0.08 4.38
CA GLY A 32 8.94 0.54 4.47
C GLY A 32 9.20 1.61 3.41
N GLY A 33 10.42 2.17 3.42
CA GLY A 33 10.84 3.12 2.39
C GLY A 33 10.40 4.56 2.59
N GLU A 34 10.04 4.93 3.82
CA GLU A 34 9.75 6.30 4.26
C GLU A 34 10.30 6.52 5.67
N ASN A 35 10.32 7.77 6.16
CA ASN A 35 10.77 8.09 7.50
C ASN A 35 9.94 7.33 8.56
N VAL A 36 10.61 6.53 9.37
CA VAL A 36 9.96 5.69 10.38
C VAL A 36 9.21 6.51 11.43
N GLN A 37 9.78 7.64 11.86
CA GLN A 37 9.17 8.48 12.90
C GLN A 37 7.89 9.15 12.41
N ASP A 38 7.91 9.66 11.17
CA ASP A 38 6.74 10.29 10.55
C ASP A 38 5.62 9.29 10.33
N ARG A 39 5.98 8.06 9.91
CA ARG A 39 5.01 6.99 9.74
C ARG A 39 4.37 6.54 11.05
N LEU A 40 5.17 6.41 12.11
CA LEU A 40 4.63 6.09 13.44
C LEU A 40 3.72 7.23 13.93
N ALA A 41 4.15 8.48 13.82
CA ALA A 41 3.37 9.64 14.25
C ALA A 41 2.03 9.75 13.51
N SER A 42 2.02 9.57 12.18
CA SER A 42 0.81 9.65 11.35
C SER A 42 -0.20 8.53 11.61
N ASN A 43 0.22 7.41 12.23
CA ASN A 43 -0.66 6.27 12.49
C ASN A 43 -0.95 6.05 13.99
N GLU A 44 -0.37 6.86 14.88
CA GLU A 44 -0.55 6.70 16.33
C GLU A 44 -1.99 6.92 16.78
N CYS A 45 -2.68 7.89 16.17
CA CYS A 45 -4.10 8.14 16.46
C CYS A 45 -4.95 6.90 16.16
N PHE A 46 -4.78 6.30 14.98
CA PHE A 46 -5.51 5.09 14.61
C PHE A 46 -5.12 3.89 15.49
N ARG A 47 -3.83 3.75 15.82
CA ARG A 47 -3.36 2.73 16.77
C ARG A 47 -4.13 2.83 18.09
N ALA A 48 -4.26 4.04 18.64
CA ALA A 48 -4.94 4.26 19.92
C ALA A 48 -6.45 3.94 19.84
N TYR A 49 -7.13 4.35 18.76
CA TYR A 49 -8.53 3.99 18.53
C TYR A 49 -8.73 2.48 18.38
N ALA A 50 -7.86 1.79 17.68
CA ALA A 50 -7.93 0.35 17.53
C ALA A 50 -7.69 -0.38 18.88
N GLU A 51 -6.72 0.09 19.69
CA GLU A 51 -6.45 -0.44 21.02
C GLU A 51 -7.66 -0.28 21.95
N GLU A 52 -8.32 0.89 21.93
CA GLU A 52 -9.54 1.15 22.71
C GLU A 52 -10.69 0.24 22.26
N ALA A 53 -10.90 0.14 20.94
CA ALA A 53 -12.02 -0.62 20.39
C ALA A 53 -11.87 -2.14 20.57
N LEU A 54 -10.64 -2.66 20.44
CA LEU A 54 -10.37 -4.09 20.56
C LEU A 54 -10.12 -4.57 22.01
N GLY A 55 -9.74 -3.64 22.92
CA GLY A 55 -9.41 -3.98 24.30
C GLY A 55 -8.14 -4.83 24.48
N VAL A 56 -7.27 -4.89 23.48
CA VAL A 56 -5.97 -5.57 23.49
C VAL A 56 -4.88 -4.62 23.01
N PRO A 57 -3.60 -4.83 23.40
CA PRO A 57 -2.50 -4.01 22.88
C PRO A 57 -2.44 -3.99 21.37
N VAL A 58 -2.30 -2.79 20.78
CA VAL A 58 -2.10 -2.58 19.33
C VAL A 58 -0.71 -2.03 19.09
N ARG A 59 0.01 -2.65 18.16
CA ARG A 59 1.39 -2.29 17.82
C ARG A 59 1.56 -1.90 16.37
N LEU A 60 2.38 -0.87 16.12
CA LEU A 60 2.82 -0.48 14.79
C LEU A 60 4.15 -1.16 14.48
N PHE A 61 4.22 -1.85 13.35
CA PHE A 61 5.42 -2.48 12.82
C PHE A 61 5.90 -1.73 11.58
N THR A 62 7.16 -1.34 11.58
CA THR A 62 7.83 -0.61 10.49
C THR A 62 8.99 -1.43 9.94
N PRO A 63 8.75 -2.51 9.18
CA PRO A 63 9.82 -3.24 8.51
C PRO A 63 10.64 -2.33 7.60
N ALA A 64 11.89 -2.73 7.31
CA ALA A 64 12.81 -1.92 6.51
C ALA A 64 12.33 -1.71 5.06
N ASP A 65 11.58 -2.67 4.52
CA ASP A 65 11.11 -2.68 3.14
C ASP A 65 9.68 -3.24 3.03
N TYR A 66 9.13 -3.21 1.82
CA TYR A 66 7.80 -3.75 1.51
C TYR A 66 7.71 -5.26 1.74
N ASN A 67 8.80 -5.99 1.47
CA ASN A 67 8.83 -7.44 1.66
C ASN A 67 8.63 -7.83 3.11
N GLY A 68 9.15 -7.05 4.06
CA GLY A 68 8.95 -7.29 5.49
C GLY A 68 7.47 -7.28 5.90
N VAL A 69 6.66 -6.37 5.33
CA VAL A 69 5.21 -6.34 5.57
C VAL A 69 4.52 -7.54 4.90
N ILE A 70 4.88 -7.85 3.65
CA ILE A 70 4.34 -9.01 2.91
C ILE A 70 4.59 -10.30 3.71
N GLN A 71 5.82 -10.53 4.16
CA GLN A 71 6.18 -11.72 4.96
C GLN A 71 5.49 -11.71 6.33
N GLY A 72 5.32 -10.54 6.95
CA GLY A 72 4.59 -10.38 8.21
C GLY A 72 3.12 -10.80 8.09
N MET A 73 2.44 -10.40 7.01
CA MET A 73 1.06 -10.82 6.71
C MET A 73 0.96 -12.33 6.45
N LEU A 74 1.86 -12.87 5.59
CA LEU A 74 1.90 -14.31 5.28
C LEU A 74 2.24 -15.16 6.51
N GLY A 75 3.15 -14.68 7.36
CA GLY A 75 3.58 -15.37 8.58
C GLY A 75 2.67 -15.17 9.78
N GLY A 76 1.64 -14.32 9.68
CA GLY A 76 0.68 -14.06 10.76
C GLY A 76 1.21 -13.17 11.88
N THR A 77 2.30 -12.43 11.66
CA THR A 77 2.85 -11.45 12.62
C THR A 77 2.30 -10.04 12.40
N ILE A 78 1.66 -9.78 11.27
CA ILE A 78 0.94 -8.55 10.95
C ILE A 78 -0.52 -8.91 10.65
N ASP A 79 -1.44 -8.20 11.26
CA ASP A 79 -2.89 -8.43 11.19
C ASP A 79 -3.60 -7.50 10.20
N LEU A 80 -3.13 -6.26 10.12
CA LEU A 80 -3.62 -5.19 9.25
C LEU A 80 -2.46 -4.52 8.54
N ALA A 81 -2.60 -4.22 7.26
CA ALA A 81 -1.64 -3.37 6.54
C ALA A 81 -2.31 -2.51 5.46
N TRP A 82 -1.78 -1.30 5.25
CA TRP A 82 -2.02 -0.49 4.06
C TRP A 82 -1.04 -0.92 2.99
N LEU A 83 -1.52 -1.58 1.96
CA LEU A 83 -0.69 -2.15 0.91
C LEU A 83 -0.84 -1.38 -0.40
N GLY A 84 0.21 -1.33 -1.20
CA GLY A 84 0.03 -1.10 -2.62
C GLY A 84 -0.60 -2.34 -3.28
N ALA A 85 -1.32 -2.16 -4.39
CA ALA A 85 -1.98 -3.26 -5.10
C ALA A 85 -0.99 -4.39 -5.51
N SER A 86 0.27 -4.03 -5.85
CA SER A 86 1.33 -4.99 -6.15
C SER A 86 1.78 -5.80 -4.93
N SER A 87 1.84 -5.18 -3.73
CA SER A 87 2.15 -5.88 -2.48
C SER A 87 1.03 -6.84 -2.09
N TYR A 88 -0.23 -6.41 -2.24
CA TYR A 88 -1.38 -7.30 -2.07
C TYR A 88 -1.34 -8.47 -3.07
N ALA A 89 -1.05 -8.19 -4.33
CA ALA A 89 -0.89 -9.23 -5.35
C ALA A 89 0.21 -10.25 -4.98
N ALA A 90 1.32 -9.79 -4.37
CA ALA A 90 2.37 -10.70 -3.90
C ALA A 90 1.87 -11.65 -2.81
N ILE A 91 1.11 -11.15 -1.84
CA ILE A 91 0.51 -11.97 -0.78
C ILE A 91 -0.46 -12.98 -1.40
N HIS A 92 -1.40 -12.51 -2.24
CA HIS A 92 -2.40 -13.38 -2.87
C HIS A 92 -1.80 -14.46 -3.78
N ILE A 93 -0.72 -14.15 -4.51
CA ILE A 93 -0.02 -15.13 -5.36
C ILE A 93 0.67 -16.20 -4.50
N ALA A 94 1.22 -15.82 -3.35
CA ALA A 94 1.90 -16.74 -2.44
C ALA A 94 0.90 -17.60 -1.66
N ASP A 95 -0.16 -17.00 -1.13
CA ASP A 95 -1.25 -17.67 -0.42
C ASP A 95 -2.56 -16.86 -0.56
N PRO A 96 -3.50 -17.30 -1.41
CA PRO A 96 -4.79 -16.64 -1.61
C PRO A 96 -5.65 -16.54 -0.34
N GLU A 97 -5.42 -17.41 0.65
CA GLU A 97 -6.18 -17.47 1.89
C GLU A 97 -5.54 -16.66 3.03
N ALA A 98 -4.35 -16.07 2.82
CA ALA A 98 -3.64 -15.37 3.88
C ALA A 98 -4.35 -14.09 4.34
N ALA A 99 -4.79 -13.27 3.39
CA ALA A 99 -5.35 -11.94 3.68
C ALA A 99 -6.31 -11.48 2.59
N SER A 100 -7.25 -10.61 2.97
CA SER A 100 -8.25 -10.03 2.06
C SER A 100 -8.28 -8.52 2.13
N PRO A 101 -8.51 -7.82 0.99
CA PRO A 101 -8.78 -6.39 0.97
C PRO A 101 -10.14 -6.13 1.62
N VAL A 102 -10.23 -5.09 2.42
CA VAL A 102 -11.47 -4.75 3.13
C VAL A 102 -11.95 -3.33 2.82
N LEU A 103 -11.04 -2.39 2.75
CA LEU A 103 -11.33 -0.98 2.48
C LEU A 103 -10.28 -0.41 1.52
N VAL A 104 -10.64 0.71 0.89
CA VAL A 104 -9.75 1.53 0.07
C VAL A 104 -9.95 3.01 0.41
N LYS A 105 -8.86 3.77 0.40
CA LYS A 105 -8.90 5.24 0.50
C LYS A 105 -9.63 5.82 -0.71
N THR A 106 -10.43 6.87 -0.50
CA THR A 106 -11.06 7.65 -1.57
C THR A 106 -10.50 9.05 -1.63
N ASN A 107 -10.32 9.55 -2.83
CA ASN A 107 -9.94 10.93 -3.10
C ASN A 107 -11.13 11.88 -2.86
N LEU A 108 -10.88 13.19 -2.80
CA LEU A 108 -11.93 14.19 -2.55
C LEU A 108 -13.04 14.20 -3.61
N ASP A 109 -12.75 13.79 -4.84
CA ASP A 109 -13.75 13.63 -5.93
C ASP A 109 -14.52 12.30 -5.88
N GLY A 110 -14.24 11.45 -4.87
CA GLY A 110 -14.85 10.13 -4.69
C GLY A 110 -14.21 9.02 -5.52
N SER A 111 -13.19 9.31 -6.34
CA SER A 111 -12.42 8.28 -7.03
C SER A 111 -11.53 7.51 -6.06
N PHE A 112 -11.08 6.33 -6.46
CA PHE A 112 -10.11 5.50 -5.71
C PHE A 112 -8.98 5.07 -6.63
N ASN A 113 -8.38 6.03 -7.32
CA ASN A 113 -7.20 5.83 -8.14
C ASN A 113 -6.13 6.87 -7.79
N TYR A 114 -4.91 6.55 -8.13
CA TYR A 114 -3.74 7.40 -7.99
C TYR A 114 -2.79 7.19 -9.18
N PHE A 115 -1.63 7.82 -9.19
CA PHE A 115 -0.69 7.79 -10.30
C PHE A 115 0.73 7.48 -9.83
N SER A 116 1.48 6.82 -10.70
CA SER A 116 2.93 6.89 -10.70
C SER A 116 3.35 8.16 -11.40
N ILE A 117 4.12 8.99 -10.72
CA ILE A 117 4.62 10.27 -11.23
C ILE A 117 6.12 10.15 -11.43
N GLY A 118 6.57 10.29 -12.67
CA GLY A 118 7.97 10.46 -13.01
C GLY A 118 8.39 11.91 -12.79
N PHE A 119 9.51 12.15 -12.13
CA PHE A 119 9.96 13.50 -11.79
C PHE A 119 11.47 13.63 -11.82
N ALA A 120 11.93 14.86 -12.03
CA ALA A 120 13.33 15.27 -12.05
C ALA A 120 13.51 16.59 -11.31
N ARG A 121 14.77 17.03 -11.11
CA ARG A 121 15.00 18.38 -10.59
C ARG A 121 14.66 19.43 -11.64
N ALA A 122 14.06 20.54 -11.21
CA ALA A 122 13.68 21.63 -12.10
C ALA A 122 14.90 22.30 -12.79
N ASP A 123 16.07 22.30 -12.14
CA ASP A 123 17.32 22.88 -12.68
C ASP A 123 18.14 21.91 -13.55
N SER A 124 17.68 20.65 -13.70
CA SER A 124 18.43 19.60 -14.42
C SER A 124 18.40 19.73 -15.96
N GLY A 125 17.47 20.52 -16.48
CA GLY A 125 17.18 20.58 -17.92
C GLY A 125 16.37 19.39 -18.43
N ILE A 126 15.93 18.46 -17.55
CA ILE A 126 15.04 17.35 -17.89
C ILE A 126 13.60 17.85 -17.74
N THR A 127 12.84 17.83 -18.81
CA THR A 127 11.45 18.31 -18.85
C THR A 127 10.46 17.23 -19.31
N SER A 128 10.98 16.11 -19.81
CA SER A 128 10.21 14.97 -20.29
C SER A 128 11.07 13.70 -20.25
N LEU A 129 10.45 12.56 -20.51
CA LEU A 129 11.18 11.30 -20.64
C LEU A 129 12.16 11.30 -21.83
N ASP A 130 11.92 12.09 -22.87
CA ASP A 130 12.83 12.19 -24.02
C ASP A 130 14.22 12.73 -23.64
N ASP A 131 14.30 13.50 -22.55
CA ASP A 131 15.55 14.05 -22.04
C ASP A 131 16.36 13.03 -21.20
N MET A 132 15.79 11.83 -20.97
CA MET A 132 16.36 10.80 -20.07
C MET A 132 17.33 9.84 -20.76
N GLN A 133 17.59 9.97 -22.05
CA GLN A 133 18.54 9.08 -22.75
C GLN A 133 19.92 9.10 -22.11
N GLY A 134 20.42 7.93 -21.73
CA GLY A 134 21.72 7.74 -21.09
C GLY A 134 21.83 8.17 -19.63
N LYS A 135 20.72 8.62 -19.01
CA LYS A 135 20.65 9.09 -17.62
C LYS A 135 20.25 7.97 -16.65
N THR A 136 20.35 8.27 -15.35
CA THR A 136 19.99 7.34 -14.28
C THR A 136 18.53 7.52 -13.91
N PHE A 137 17.74 6.44 -14.02
CA PHE A 137 16.34 6.38 -13.59
C PHE A 137 16.21 5.48 -12.36
N ALA A 138 15.50 5.94 -11.32
CA ALA A 138 15.29 5.19 -10.10
C ALA A 138 13.83 4.73 -9.94
N PHE A 139 13.65 3.44 -9.71
CA PHE A 139 12.43 2.87 -9.13
C PHE A 139 12.45 3.01 -7.60
N ALA A 140 11.29 2.88 -6.94
CA ALA A 140 11.20 2.90 -5.48
C ALA A 140 11.55 1.51 -4.89
N ASP A 141 10.54 0.67 -4.64
CA ASP A 141 10.68 -0.70 -4.12
C ASP A 141 10.12 -1.71 -5.12
N VAL A 142 10.75 -2.87 -5.26
CA VAL A 142 10.35 -3.93 -6.21
C VAL A 142 8.93 -4.45 -6.00
N ASN A 143 8.37 -4.28 -4.81
CA ASN A 143 6.98 -4.65 -4.48
C ASN A 143 6.01 -3.47 -4.57
N SER A 144 6.48 -2.26 -4.91
CA SER A 144 5.62 -1.10 -5.11
C SER A 144 4.86 -1.19 -6.43
N THR A 145 3.60 -0.76 -6.42
CA THR A 145 2.77 -0.66 -7.64
C THR A 145 3.23 0.49 -8.51
N SER A 146 3.15 1.72 -8.00
CA SER A 146 3.54 2.94 -8.70
C SER A 146 5.04 3.18 -8.74
N GLY A 147 5.77 2.67 -7.74
CA GLY A 147 7.22 2.82 -7.68
C GLY A 147 7.99 1.79 -8.51
N TYR A 148 7.32 0.79 -9.06
CA TYR A 148 7.98 -0.23 -9.87
C TYR A 148 7.08 -0.91 -10.90
N LEU A 149 6.02 -1.64 -10.49
CA LEU A 149 5.30 -2.54 -11.38
C LEU A 149 4.67 -1.82 -12.57
N VAL A 150 4.00 -0.69 -12.32
CA VAL A 150 3.31 0.07 -13.38
C VAL A 150 4.32 0.75 -14.32
N PRO A 151 5.31 1.53 -13.85
CA PRO A 151 6.29 2.12 -14.77
C PRO A 151 7.13 1.06 -15.50
N LEU A 152 7.44 -0.10 -14.88
CA LEU A 152 8.12 -1.20 -15.57
C LEU A 152 7.36 -1.70 -16.80
N VAL A 153 6.02 -1.68 -16.77
CA VAL A 153 5.17 -2.18 -17.85
C VAL A 153 4.80 -1.07 -18.83
N GLU A 154 4.49 0.14 -18.35
CA GLU A 154 3.99 1.22 -19.20
C GLU A 154 5.12 1.92 -19.97
N LEU A 155 6.28 2.20 -19.36
CA LEU A 155 7.36 2.93 -20.01
C LEU A 155 7.87 2.26 -21.29
N PRO A 156 8.07 0.93 -21.34
CA PRO A 156 8.46 0.26 -22.58
C PRO A 156 7.44 0.40 -23.71
N THR A 157 6.14 0.43 -23.39
CA THR A 157 5.08 0.61 -24.42
C THR A 157 5.07 2.01 -25.03
N GLN A 158 5.67 2.97 -24.32
CA GLN A 158 5.81 4.36 -24.75
C GLN A 158 7.17 4.64 -25.42
N GLY A 159 8.01 3.63 -25.59
CA GLY A 159 9.31 3.73 -26.25
C GLY A 159 10.51 3.91 -25.31
N TYR A 160 10.32 3.73 -23.99
CA TYR A 160 11.36 3.87 -22.98
C TYR A 160 11.65 2.51 -22.32
N PRO A 161 12.42 1.62 -22.97
CA PRO A 161 12.72 0.30 -22.42
C PRO A 161 13.49 0.41 -21.11
N MET A 162 13.08 -0.41 -20.12
CA MET A 162 13.66 -0.42 -18.78
C MET A 162 14.84 -1.38 -18.64
N VAL A 163 15.54 -1.62 -19.75
CA VAL A 163 16.79 -2.38 -19.80
C VAL A 163 17.96 -1.41 -19.74
N GLU A 164 18.85 -1.59 -18.76
CA GLU A 164 20.01 -0.71 -18.58
C GLU A 164 20.86 -0.67 -19.85
N GLY A 165 21.21 0.54 -20.27
CA GLY A 165 22.02 0.80 -21.46
C GLY A 165 21.25 0.84 -22.80
N GLU A 166 19.97 0.47 -22.86
CA GLU A 166 19.17 0.61 -24.09
C GLU A 166 18.65 2.04 -24.27
N TYR A 167 17.98 2.58 -23.26
CA TYR A 167 17.53 3.98 -23.24
C TYR A 167 18.10 4.72 -22.03
N PHE A 168 17.79 4.25 -20.82
CA PHE A 168 18.40 4.76 -19.58
C PHE A 168 19.83 4.22 -19.46
N GLY A 169 20.77 5.08 -19.05
CA GLY A 169 22.14 4.66 -18.80
C GLY A 169 22.26 3.72 -17.63
N LYS A 170 21.45 3.99 -16.58
CA LYS A 170 21.27 3.11 -15.43
C LYS A 170 19.83 3.06 -14.99
N VAL A 171 19.42 1.89 -14.50
CA VAL A 171 18.13 1.68 -13.82
C VAL A 171 18.42 1.11 -12.44
N VAL A 172 18.01 1.84 -11.40
CA VAL A 172 18.34 1.50 -10.01
C VAL A 172 17.08 1.48 -9.13
N PHE A 173 17.22 1.04 -7.89
CA PHE A 173 16.18 1.13 -6.87
C PHE A 173 16.63 2.06 -5.76
N SER A 174 15.79 3.03 -5.40
CA SER A 174 16.03 3.96 -4.29
C SER A 174 15.73 3.34 -2.92
N GLY A 175 14.87 2.32 -2.87
CA GLY A 175 14.40 1.66 -1.66
C GLY A 175 13.02 2.13 -1.18
N GLY A 176 12.47 3.23 -1.72
CA GLY A 176 11.15 3.75 -1.37
C GLY A 176 10.85 5.08 -2.03
N HIS A 177 9.62 5.56 -1.87
CA HIS A 177 9.17 6.80 -2.52
C HIS A 177 9.87 8.05 -1.95
N GLU A 178 10.04 8.12 -0.64
CA GLU A 178 10.76 9.23 0.01
C GLU A 178 12.23 9.24 -0.41
N GLN A 179 12.88 8.06 -0.46
CA GLN A 179 14.26 7.92 -0.94
C GLN A 179 14.38 8.30 -2.42
N SER A 180 13.35 8.04 -3.25
CA SER A 180 13.30 8.54 -4.63
C SER A 180 13.32 10.07 -4.67
N ILE A 181 12.49 10.73 -3.85
CA ILE A 181 12.41 12.19 -3.79
C ILE A 181 13.73 12.79 -3.29
N ILE A 182 14.26 12.27 -2.18
CA ILE A 182 15.55 12.73 -1.61
C ILE A 182 16.68 12.52 -2.62
N GLY A 183 16.77 11.36 -3.24
CA GLY A 183 17.86 11.02 -4.17
C GLY A 183 17.85 11.88 -5.43
N VAL A 184 16.68 12.21 -5.98
CA VAL A 184 16.56 13.16 -7.09
C VAL A 184 16.93 14.58 -6.63
N SER A 185 16.43 15.04 -5.47
CA SER A 185 16.75 16.35 -4.93
C SER A 185 18.25 16.54 -4.69
N ASN A 186 18.93 15.48 -4.22
CA ASN A 186 20.38 15.49 -3.99
C ASN A 186 21.20 15.31 -5.29
N GLY A 187 20.56 14.85 -6.40
CA GLY A 187 21.25 14.53 -7.64
C GLY A 187 21.92 13.15 -7.67
N ASP A 188 21.53 12.25 -6.78
CA ASP A 188 21.97 10.83 -6.79
C ASP A 188 21.37 10.08 -7.99
N PHE A 189 20.17 10.51 -8.42
CA PHE A 189 19.45 10.04 -9.61
C PHE A 189 19.06 11.25 -10.48
N ASP A 190 19.05 11.07 -11.80
CA ASP A 190 18.60 12.12 -12.72
C ASP A 190 17.07 12.28 -12.67
N ALA A 191 16.36 11.15 -12.56
CA ALA A 191 14.92 11.09 -12.36
C ALA A 191 14.52 9.83 -11.58
N ALA A 192 13.32 9.86 -11.03
CA ALA A 192 12.72 8.72 -10.32
C ALA A 192 11.20 8.71 -10.48
N VAL A 193 10.56 7.71 -9.87
CA VAL A 193 9.10 7.65 -9.71
C VAL A 193 8.70 7.70 -8.24
N ALA A 194 7.60 8.42 -7.98
CA ALA A 194 6.88 8.39 -6.72
C ALA A 194 5.37 8.41 -6.97
N TRP A 195 4.53 8.44 -5.93
CA TRP A 195 3.09 8.37 -6.07
C TRP A 195 2.39 9.64 -5.59
N ALA A 196 1.28 9.95 -6.23
CA ALA A 196 0.33 10.98 -5.83
C ALA A 196 -1.08 10.65 -6.32
N ASP A 197 -2.10 11.22 -5.66
CA ASP A 197 -3.48 11.13 -6.14
C ASP A 197 -3.72 11.94 -7.42
N GLY A 198 -2.83 12.87 -7.73
CA GLY A 198 -2.89 13.71 -8.94
C GLY A 198 -3.97 14.77 -8.90
N GLN A 199 -4.56 15.04 -7.72
CA GLN A 199 -5.54 16.10 -7.47
C GLN A 199 -4.89 17.27 -6.72
N GLY A 200 -5.41 18.48 -6.92
CA GLY A 200 -4.77 19.70 -6.40
C GLY A 200 -3.58 20.16 -7.24
N ASP A 201 -2.73 20.98 -6.65
CA ASP A 201 -1.62 21.61 -7.37
C ASP A 201 -0.29 20.86 -7.15
N TRP A 202 0.51 20.76 -8.22
CA TRP A 202 1.87 20.20 -8.14
C TRP A 202 2.73 20.94 -7.10
N ALA A 203 2.60 22.28 -7.02
CA ALA A 203 3.38 23.09 -6.10
C ALA A 203 3.15 22.71 -4.62
N ASP A 204 2.01 22.10 -4.28
CA ASP A 204 1.67 21.63 -2.94
C ASP A 204 1.96 20.13 -2.75
N GLY A 205 2.47 19.44 -3.78
CA GLY A 205 2.67 17.98 -3.79
C GLY A 205 1.38 17.20 -4.00
N TYR A 206 0.36 17.83 -4.62
CA TYR A 206 -1.01 17.33 -4.77
C TYR A 206 -1.78 17.28 -3.42
N ASN A 207 -2.96 16.66 -3.37
CA ASN A 207 -3.74 16.55 -2.14
C ASN A 207 -3.25 15.41 -1.24
N SER A 208 -2.74 14.32 -1.84
CA SER A 208 -2.20 13.19 -1.09
C SER A 208 -1.13 12.43 -1.87
N GLY A 209 -0.19 11.83 -1.14
CA GLY A 209 0.86 11.01 -1.71
C GLY A 209 2.24 11.24 -1.11
N ALA A 210 3.26 10.67 -1.75
CA ALA A 210 4.64 10.80 -1.30
C ALA A 210 5.15 12.24 -1.42
N PHE A 211 4.76 12.96 -2.49
CA PHE A 211 5.14 14.36 -2.67
C PHE A 211 4.50 15.26 -1.61
N ARG A 212 3.22 15.06 -1.32
CA ARG A 212 2.52 15.80 -0.26
C ARG A 212 3.21 15.61 1.09
N ARG A 213 3.51 14.38 1.46
CA ARG A 213 4.25 14.10 2.71
C ARG A 213 5.61 14.74 2.74
N ALA A 214 6.38 14.67 1.64
CA ALA A 214 7.71 15.24 1.57
C ALA A 214 7.67 16.77 1.66
N ALA A 215 6.68 17.42 1.04
CA ALA A 215 6.47 18.86 1.15
C ALA A 215 6.05 19.28 2.58
N ASP A 216 5.06 18.60 3.18
CA ASP A 216 4.57 18.88 4.53
C ASP A 216 5.66 18.68 5.60
N SER A 217 6.55 17.68 5.40
CA SER A 217 7.70 17.42 6.29
C SER A 217 8.89 18.35 6.03
N GLY A 218 8.84 19.20 5.02
CA GLY A 218 9.94 20.10 4.63
C GLY A 218 11.15 19.37 4.04
N ILE A 219 10.98 18.13 3.57
CA ILE A 219 12.03 17.34 2.91
C ILE A 219 12.38 17.94 1.55
N VAL A 220 11.37 18.48 0.84
CA VAL A 220 11.53 19.07 -0.48
C VAL A 220 10.68 20.33 -0.64
N ASP A 221 11.19 21.31 -1.40
CA ASP A 221 10.38 22.36 -2.01
C ASP A 221 9.92 21.83 -3.38
N MET A 222 8.62 21.75 -3.61
CA MET A 222 8.07 21.24 -4.87
C MET A 222 8.46 22.11 -6.08
N ASN A 223 8.86 23.37 -5.87
CA ASN A 223 9.40 24.22 -6.92
C ASN A 223 10.78 23.76 -7.43
N ASP A 224 11.50 22.95 -6.65
CA ASP A 224 12.79 22.37 -7.04
C ASP A 224 12.64 21.11 -7.91
N LEU A 225 11.40 20.61 -8.06
CA LEU A 225 11.07 19.43 -8.83
C LEU A 225 10.15 19.77 -10.02
N VAL A 226 10.18 18.91 -11.03
CA VAL A 226 9.28 18.96 -12.19
C VAL A 226 8.74 17.58 -12.50
N GLU A 227 7.44 17.49 -12.77
CA GLU A 227 6.81 16.28 -13.31
C GLU A 227 7.22 16.11 -14.78
N ILE A 228 7.72 14.92 -15.12
CA ILE A 228 8.18 14.57 -16.47
C ILE A 228 7.39 13.41 -17.10
N TRP A 229 6.60 12.71 -16.30
CA TRP A 229 5.76 11.60 -16.75
C TRP A 229 4.67 11.28 -15.73
N ARG A 230 3.56 10.75 -16.22
CA ARG A 230 2.45 10.24 -15.41
C ARG A 230 1.91 8.96 -16.01
N SER A 231 1.67 7.97 -15.17
CA SER A 231 1.04 6.71 -15.58
C SER A 231 -0.43 6.87 -15.93
N SER A 232 -1.01 5.83 -16.52
CA SER A 232 -2.45 5.61 -16.46
C SER A 232 -2.93 5.51 -15.02
N PRO A 233 -4.24 5.75 -14.73
CA PRO A 233 -4.79 5.62 -13.38
C PRO A 233 -4.54 4.22 -12.82
N ILE A 234 -4.04 4.16 -11.59
CA ILE A 234 -3.75 2.94 -10.83
C ILE A 234 -4.84 2.79 -9.76
N PRO A 235 -5.47 1.63 -9.58
CA PRO A 235 -6.38 1.42 -8.45
C PRO A 235 -5.62 1.65 -7.13
N GLU A 236 -6.22 2.42 -6.23
CA GLU A 236 -5.66 2.70 -4.91
C GLU A 236 -5.40 1.39 -4.15
N GLY A 237 -4.33 1.37 -3.36
CA GLY A 237 -3.92 0.19 -2.64
C GLY A 237 -4.90 -0.20 -1.53
N PRO A 238 -5.12 -1.51 -1.29
CA PRO A 238 -6.08 -1.95 -0.30
C PRO A 238 -5.58 -1.79 1.13
N ILE A 239 -6.50 -1.45 2.03
CA ILE A 239 -6.39 -1.80 3.44
C ILE A 239 -6.75 -3.28 3.53
N THR A 240 -5.83 -4.08 4.07
CA THR A 240 -5.88 -5.54 4.00
C THR A 240 -5.82 -6.14 5.39
N LEU A 241 -6.74 -7.03 5.71
CA LEU A 241 -6.79 -7.78 6.97
C LEU A 241 -6.41 -9.25 6.75
N ARG A 242 -5.70 -9.83 7.70
CA ARG A 242 -5.39 -11.26 7.74
C ARG A 242 -6.68 -12.07 7.92
N ASN A 243 -6.89 -13.09 7.08
CA ASN A 243 -8.13 -13.86 7.07
C ASN A 243 -8.35 -14.70 8.34
N ALA A 244 -7.28 -15.14 8.98
CA ALA A 244 -7.33 -15.94 10.21
C ALA A 244 -7.82 -15.17 11.44
N LEU A 245 -8.02 -13.86 11.36
CA LEU A 245 -8.58 -13.07 12.47
C LEU A 245 -10.05 -13.45 12.72
N PRO A 246 -10.51 -13.40 13.99
CA PRO A 246 -11.93 -13.50 14.33
C PRO A 246 -12.77 -12.48 13.57
N GLN A 247 -14.00 -12.85 13.23
CA GLN A 247 -14.86 -11.99 12.40
C GLN A 247 -15.24 -10.68 13.12
N ASP A 248 -15.51 -10.73 14.40
CA ASP A 248 -15.82 -9.58 15.25
C ASP A 248 -14.65 -8.57 15.32
N VAL A 249 -13.41 -9.06 15.36
CA VAL A 249 -12.20 -8.20 15.27
C VAL A 249 -12.14 -7.51 13.92
N LYS A 250 -12.36 -8.26 12.81
CA LYS A 250 -12.38 -7.69 11.46
C LYS A 250 -13.47 -6.65 11.31
N ASP A 251 -14.68 -6.94 11.78
CA ASP A 251 -15.82 -6.02 11.71
C ASP A 251 -15.56 -4.74 12.50
N THR A 252 -14.98 -4.84 13.70
CA THR A 252 -14.61 -3.68 14.54
C THR A 252 -13.60 -2.79 13.83
N ILE A 253 -12.55 -3.35 13.25
CA ILE A 253 -11.51 -2.56 12.54
C ILE A 253 -12.08 -1.92 11.27
N VAL A 254 -12.90 -2.64 10.51
CA VAL A 254 -13.53 -2.10 9.30
C VAL A 254 -14.48 -0.94 9.64
N GLU A 255 -15.31 -1.09 10.69
CA GLU A 255 -16.22 -0.03 11.14
C GLU A 255 -15.45 1.19 11.63
N LEU A 256 -14.39 1.01 12.40
CA LEU A 256 -13.54 2.09 12.90
C LEU A 256 -12.93 2.89 11.74
N LEU A 257 -12.34 2.22 10.76
CA LEU A 257 -11.75 2.88 9.59
C LEU A 257 -12.78 3.56 8.70
N ALA A 258 -13.91 2.90 8.43
CA ALA A 258 -14.96 3.45 7.58
C ALA A 258 -15.55 4.75 8.17
N ASN A 259 -15.57 4.89 9.49
CA ASN A 259 -16.07 6.08 10.19
C ASN A 259 -14.96 7.08 10.53
N LEU A 260 -13.70 6.76 10.34
CA LEU A 260 -12.56 7.56 10.83
C LEU A 260 -12.59 9.00 10.31
N HIS A 261 -12.84 9.20 9.02
CA HIS A 261 -12.90 10.55 8.43
C HIS A 261 -14.03 11.41 9.01
N ALA A 262 -15.15 10.79 9.39
CA ALA A 262 -16.28 11.52 9.99
C ALA A 262 -16.05 11.84 11.47
N THR A 263 -15.27 11.02 12.19
CA THR A 263 -15.01 11.14 13.63
C THR A 263 -13.75 11.95 13.94
N ASP A 264 -12.69 11.74 13.16
CA ASP A 264 -11.39 12.41 13.28
C ASP A 264 -10.76 12.59 11.90
N PRO A 265 -11.09 13.67 11.16
CA PRO A 265 -10.52 13.94 9.84
C PRO A 265 -9.00 14.04 9.83
N GLU A 266 -8.39 14.60 10.89
CA GLU A 266 -6.92 14.75 10.97
C GLU A 266 -6.25 13.37 11.06
N CYS A 267 -6.79 12.46 11.85
CA CYS A 267 -6.31 11.09 11.91
C CYS A 267 -6.49 10.38 10.55
N ALA A 268 -7.64 10.55 9.91
CA ALA A 268 -7.87 9.99 8.57
C ALA A 268 -6.85 10.49 7.54
N TYR A 269 -6.49 11.78 7.58
CA TYR A 269 -5.49 12.38 6.70
C TYR A 269 -4.07 11.84 6.98
N GLY A 270 -3.72 11.68 8.25
CA GLY A 270 -2.45 11.05 8.65
C GLY A 270 -2.31 9.64 8.07
N VAL A 271 -3.35 8.81 8.27
CA VAL A 271 -3.41 7.44 7.77
C VAL A 271 -3.40 7.38 6.24
N ALA A 272 -4.14 8.28 5.58
CA ALA A 272 -4.30 8.33 4.12
C ALA A 272 -3.12 8.98 3.36
N ALA A 273 -2.13 9.53 4.06
CA ALA A 273 -1.02 10.29 3.48
C ALA A 273 -1.43 11.62 2.83
N GLY A 274 -2.40 12.31 3.41
CA GLY A 274 -2.94 13.59 2.95
C GLY A 274 -4.45 13.59 2.93
N GLU A 275 -5.05 14.50 2.19
CA GLU A 275 -6.50 14.67 2.15
C GLU A 275 -7.21 13.45 1.56
N THR A 276 -8.34 13.10 2.15
CA THR A 276 -9.19 11.96 1.73
C THR A 276 -10.65 12.26 2.00
N ALA A 277 -11.55 11.70 1.20
CA ALA A 277 -12.99 11.67 1.49
C ALA A 277 -13.39 10.50 2.42
N GLY A 278 -12.40 9.70 2.88
CA GLY A 278 -12.60 8.57 3.79
C GLY A 278 -12.26 7.23 3.15
N PHE A 279 -12.83 6.16 3.69
CA PHE A 279 -12.52 4.79 3.30
C PHE A 279 -13.80 4.05 2.93
N LEU A 280 -13.79 3.38 1.77
CA LEU A 280 -14.92 2.62 1.25
C LEU A 280 -14.59 1.13 1.13
N PRO A 281 -15.60 0.24 1.25
CA PRO A 281 -15.42 -1.17 1.02
C PRO A 281 -14.85 -1.46 -0.38
N ILE A 282 -13.91 -2.39 -0.44
CA ILE A 282 -13.30 -2.88 -1.67
C ILE A 282 -13.16 -4.40 -1.60
N SER A 283 -13.15 -5.05 -2.75
CA SER A 283 -12.98 -6.50 -2.84
C SER A 283 -11.80 -6.90 -3.73
N HIS A 284 -11.49 -8.18 -3.73
CA HIS A 284 -10.39 -8.78 -4.49
C HIS A 284 -10.45 -8.47 -5.98
N GLU A 285 -11.66 -8.44 -6.56
CA GLU A 285 -11.89 -8.27 -7.99
C GLU A 285 -11.29 -6.96 -8.54
N ALA A 286 -11.20 -5.92 -7.69
CA ALA A 286 -10.57 -4.65 -8.06
C ALA A 286 -9.08 -4.78 -8.38
N TYR A 287 -8.44 -5.85 -7.94
CA TYR A 287 -6.98 -6.06 -8.04
C TYR A 287 -6.58 -7.15 -9.03
N GLU A 288 -7.52 -7.85 -9.67
CA GLU A 288 -7.23 -8.97 -10.59
C GLU A 288 -6.26 -8.59 -11.71
N THR A 289 -6.41 -7.39 -12.28
CA THR A 289 -5.50 -6.89 -13.33
C THR A 289 -4.07 -6.75 -12.81
N ILE A 290 -3.88 -6.17 -11.63
CA ILE A 290 -2.55 -6.00 -11.04
C ILE A 290 -1.94 -7.37 -10.68
N ILE A 291 -2.74 -8.31 -10.19
CA ILE A 291 -2.32 -9.68 -9.90
C ILE A 291 -1.85 -10.38 -11.19
N ALA A 292 -2.61 -10.24 -12.29
CA ALA A 292 -2.24 -10.81 -13.59
C ALA A 292 -0.95 -10.20 -14.13
N VAL A 293 -0.80 -8.87 -14.07
CA VAL A 293 0.42 -8.17 -14.47
C VAL A 293 1.61 -8.64 -13.65
N ARG A 294 1.49 -8.69 -12.31
CA ARG A 294 2.58 -9.17 -11.45
C ARG A 294 2.98 -10.61 -11.77
N ARG A 295 2.01 -11.51 -11.99
CA ARG A 295 2.32 -12.90 -12.41
C ARG A 295 3.11 -12.97 -13.71
N SER A 296 2.80 -12.11 -14.68
CA SER A 296 3.50 -12.09 -15.96
C SER A 296 4.97 -11.67 -15.83
N GLN A 297 5.31 -10.89 -14.81
CA GLN A 297 6.69 -10.46 -14.54
C GLN A 297 7.51 -11.50 -13.75
N MET A 298 6.88 -12.57 -13.26
CA MET A 298 7.56 -13.66 -12.52
C MET A 298 7.99 -14.82 -13.44
N ASN A 299 7.54 -14.84 -14.70
CA ASN A 299 7.84 -15.85 -15.71
C ASN A 299 8.90 -15.34 -16.70
#